data_d3f63a30fdd680836558957bf2261f4b
#
_entry.id   d3f63a30fdd680836558957bf2261f4b
#
_cell.length_a   1.000
_cell.length_b   1.000
_cell.length_c   1.000
_cell.angle_alpha   90.00
_cell.angle_beta   90.00
_cell.angle_gamma   90.00
#
_symmetry.space_group_name_H-M   'P 1'
#
loop_
_entity.id
_entity.type
_entity.pdbx_description
1 polymer ?
#
loop_
_entity_poly.entity_id
_entity_poly.type
_entity_poly.pdbx_seq_one_letter_code
_entity_poly.pdbx_strand_id
1 'polypeptide(L)'
;MNAVIFGAGNIGRGFIGALFSQAGYKVTFIDVSAPVVERLNRDRCYPLHIVGGKEEKIITIDKVCAVDGNDRDAAVEALKAADIAATCVGAKAIKYIIPNLSAGIKARYAAGIKPLNLLICENLMDADKYIHDELLAPVLSTEELEQIGLVETSVGRMVPVPKPPKEGENPLKIAVEEYGVLPVDKAAFKGEVPEIKNVVPFAPFHYYIERKLFIHNMGHAICAYLGDILGHEYICDSIAEPTVRLFVHNAMLESCAALSAKYSTPIKPLLDHACDLIRRFGNRALGDTCALSLIHI
;
A
#
# COMPACT_ATOMS: atom_id res chain seq x y z
N MET A 1 17.77 -11.33 -3.54
CA MET A 1 16.92 -10.91 -2.42
C MET A 1 15.50 -11.41 -2.66
N ASN A 2 14.79 -11.77 -1.60
CA ASN A 2 13.43 -12.31 -1.64
C ASN A 2 12.48 -11.41 -0.87
N ALA A 3 11.34 -11.07 -1.47
CA ALA A 3 10.26 -10.35 -0.80
C ALA A 3 9.04 -11.24 -0.71
N VAL A 4 8.38 -11.25 0.46
CA VAL A 4 7.11 -11.97 0.66
C VAL A 4 6.01 -10.95 0.88
N ILE A 5 4.90 -11.08 0.16
CA ILE A 5 3.75 -10.16 0.25
C ILE A 5 2.50 -10.97 0.56
N PHE A 6 1.89 -10.70 1.70
CA PHE A 6 0.57 -11.19 2.00
C PHE A 6 -0.47 -10.41 1.20
N GLY A 7 -1.20 -11.11 0.33
CA GLY A 7 -2.19 -10.55 -0.57
C GLY A 7 -1.65 -10.19 -1.95
N ALA A 8 -2.19 -10.86 -2.97
CA ALA A 8 -1.93 -10.60 -4.39
C ALA A 8 -3.05 -9.74 -5.02
N GLY A 9 -3.70 -8.89 -4.22
CA GLY A 9 -4.75 -7.97 -4.66
C GLY A 9 -4.20 -6.72 -5.35
N ASN A 10 -5.01 -5.66 -5.32
CA ASN A 10 -4.71 -4.40 -6.03
C ASN A 10 -3.43 -3.72 -5.51
N ILE A 11 -3.28 -3.59 -4.20
CA ILE A 11 -2.09 -2.97 -3.58
C ILE A 11 -0.90 -3.92 -3.68
N GLY A 12 -1.11 -5.22 -3.40
CA GLY A 12 -0.04 -6.22 -3.46
C GLY A 12 0.62 -6.28 -4.83
N ARG A 13 -0.13 -6.50 -5.92
CA ARG A 13 0.41 -6.53 -7.29
C ARG A 13 0.64 -5.15 -7.87
N GLY A 14 -0.33 -4.23 -7.68
CA GLY A 14 -0.31 -2.91 -8.33
C GLY A 14 0.69 -1.93 -7.75
N PHE A 15 1.18 -2.17 -6.53
CA PHE A 15 2.13 -1.26 -5.92
C PHE A 15 3.34 -1.99 -5.32
N ILE A 16 3.15 -2.74 -4.23
CA ILE A 16 4.26 -3.26 -3.43
C ILE A 16 5.05 -4.33 -4.19
N GLY A 17 4.37 -5.26 -4.87
CA GLY A 17 5.01 -6.29 -5.70
C GLY A 17 5.75 -5.70 -6.90
N ALA A 18 5.17 -4.69 -7.55
CA ALA A 18 5.85 -3.99 -8.62
C ALA A 18 7.10 -3.25 -8.12
N LEU A 19 7.02 -2.62 -6.94
CA LEU A 19 8.12 -1.88 -6.34
C LEU A 19 9.30 -2.81 -6.01
N PHE A 20 9.05 -3.96 -5.38
CA PHE A 20 10.07 -4.95 -5.07
C PHE A 20 10.63 -5.64 -6.32
N SER A 21 9.78 -6.04 -7.28
CA SER A 21 10.23 -6.66 -8.53
C SER A 21 11.17 -5.73 -9.31
N GLN A 22 10.80 -4.44 -9.44
CA GLN A 22 11.63 -3.43 -10.10
C GLN A 22 12.95 -3.14 -9.36
N ALA A 23 12.99 -3.35 -8.04
CA ALA A 23 14.20 -3.29 -7.24
C ALA A 23 15.06 -4.58 -7.32
N GLY A 24 14.65 -5.56 -8.12
CA GLY A 24 15.39 -6.79 -8.36
C GLY A 24 15.08 -7.94 -7.41
N TYR A 25 14.10 -7.80 -6.52
CA TYR A 25 13.66 -8.88 -5.64
C TYR A 25 12.90 -9.97 -6.42
N LYS A 26 13.06 -11.21 -6.00
CA LYS A 26 12.10 -12.27 -6.29
C LYS A 26 10.91 -12.11 -5.34
N VAL A 27 9.73 -11.90 -5.89
CA VAL A 27 8.51 -11.64 -5.12
C VAL A 27 7.68 -12.91 -5.00
N THR A 28 7.36 -13.31 -3.77
CA THR A 28 6.44 -14.41 -3.49
C THR A 28 5.18 -13.82 -2.84
N PHE A 29 4.06 -13.92 -3.51
CA PHE A 29 2.77 -13.57 -2.91
C PHE A 29 2.22 -14.75 -2.09
N ILE A 30 1.62 -14.47 -0.94
CA ILE A 30 0.82 -15.45 -0.18
C ILE A 30 -0.63 -14.99 -0.30
N ASP A 31 -1.46 -15.77 -0.99
CA ASP A 31 -2.86 -15.42 -1.24
C ASP A 31 -3.75 -16.67 -1.17
N VAL A 32 -5.02 -16.51 -0.82
CA VAL A 32 -6.00 -17.62 -0.72
C VAL A 32 -6.81 -17.81 -2.00
N SER A 33 -6.66 -16.94 -2.99
CA SER A 33 -7.33 -17.03 -4.29
C SER A 33 -6.61 -18.03 -5.19
N ALA A 34 -7.08 -19.28 -5.23
CA ALA A 34 -6.48 -20.32 -6.07
C ALA A 34 -6.28 -19.90 -7.54
N PRO A 35 -7.23 -19.22 -8.23
CA PRO A 35 -7.03 -18.76 -9.60
C PRO A 35 -5.87 -17.76 -9.74
N VAL A 36 -5.67 -16.89 -8.75
CA VAL A 36 -4.57 -15.91 -8.75
C VAL A 36 -3.23 -16.61 -8.50
N VAL A 37 -3.19 -17.53 -7.52
CA VAL A 37 -2.00 -18.31 -7.17
C VAL A 37 -1.54 -19.15 -8.37
N GLU A 38 -2.44 -19.93 -8.96
CA GLU A 38 -2.14 -20.77 -10.13
C GLU A 38 -1.64 -19.94 -11.31
N ARG A 39 -2.30 -18.82 -11.57
CA ARG A 39 -1.94 -17.96 -12.68
C ARG A 39 -0.56 -17.31 -12.49
N LEU A 40 -0.26 -16.78 -11.30
CA LEU A 40 1.06 -16.22 -10.96
C LEU A 40 2.17 -17.27 -11.09
N ASN A 41 1.90 -18.51 -10.68
CA ASN A 41 2.87 -19.61 -10.77
C ASN A 41 3.10 -20.09 -12.20
N ARG A 42 2.08 -20.05 -13.06
CA ARG A 42 2.18 -20.41 -14.46
C ARG A 42 2.90 -19.35 -15.27
N ASP A 43 2.46 -18.08 -15.15
CA ASP A 43 2.90 -16.99 -16.03
C ASP A 43 4.22 -16.35 -15.52
N ARG A 44 4.49 -16.41 -14.21
CA ARG A 44 5.67 -15.82 -13.53
C ARG A 44 5.84 -14.32 -13.76
N CYS A 45 4.82 -13.68 -14.30
CA CYS A 45 4.77 -12.24 -14.56
C CYS A 45 3.31 -11.77 -14.67
N TYR A 46 3.13 -10.46 -14.63
CA TYR A 46 1.83 -9.83 -14.90
C TYR A 46 2.01 -8.42 -15.49
N PRO A 47 1.04 -7.94 -16.31
CA PRO A 47 1.07 -6.60 -16.87
C PRO A 47 0.56 -5.57 -15.86
N LEU A 48 1.37 -4.54 -15.62
CA LEU A 48 1.02 -3.33 -14.86
C LEU A 48 0.75 -2.19 -15.84
N HIS A 49 -0.48 -1.68 -15.86
CA HIS A 49 -0.88 -0.56 -16.70
C HIS A 49 -0.84 0.73 -15.89
N ILE A 50 0.02 1.66 -16.29
CA ILE A 50 0.06 3.01 -15.70
C ILE A 50 -0.90 3.87 -16.51
N VAL A 51 -1.96 4.37 -15.84
CA VAL A 51 -3.06 5.11 -16.48
C VAL A 51 -3.13 6.55 -15.97
N GLY A 52 -3.68 7.45 -16.79
CA GLY A 52 -3.89 8.86 -16.43
C GLY A 52 -2.65 9.73 -16.48
N GLY A 53 -1.54 9.23 -17.01
CA GLY A 53 -0.37 10.02 -17.41
C GLY A 53 -0.56 10.65 -18.80
N LYS A 54 0.48 11.32 -19.32
CA LYS A 54 0.49 11.84 -20.70
C LYS A 54 0.38 10.72 -21.73
N GLU A 55 0.93 9.56 -21.40
CA GLU A 55 0.88 8.34 -22.19
C GLU A 55 0.57 7.15 -21.28
N GLU A 56 -0.27 6.24 -21.74
CA GLU A 56 -0.47 4.96 -21.07
C GLU A 56 0.78 4.09 -21.25
N LYS A 57 1.26 3.51 -20.15
CA LYS A 57 2.44 2.63 -20.17
C LYS A 57 2.06 1.26 -19.66
N ILE A 58 2.53 0.23 -20.32
CA ILE A 58 2.42 -1.15 -19.85
C ILE A 58 3.81 -1.63 -19.47
N ILE A 59 3.94 -2.06 -18.20
CA ILE A 59 5.18 -2.61 -17.66
C ILE A 59 4.92 -4.07 -17.31
N THR A 60 5.78 -4.97 -17.75
CA THR A 60 5.74 -6.35 -17.29
C THR A 60 6.47 -6.45 -15.95
N ILE A 61 5.74 -6.89 -14.92
CA ILE A 61 6.31 -7.21 -13.61
C ILE A 61 6.65 -8.69 -13.62
N ASP A 62 7.91 -9.00 -13.51
CA ASP A 62 8.49 -10.35 -13.59
C ASP A 62 9.06 -10.83 -12.25
N LYS A 63 9.68 -12.01 -12.23
CA LYS A 63 10.26 -12.63 -11.03
C LYS A 63 9.26 -12.80 -9.89
N VAL A 64 8.02 -13.10 -10.23
CA VAL A 64 6.93 -13.27 -9.28
C VAL A 64 6.47 -14.73 -9.23
N CYS A 65 6.02 -15.16 -8.06
CA CYS A 65 5.33 -16.42 -7.83
C CYS A 65 4.33 -16.26 -6.69
N ALA A 66 3.56 -17.30 -6.40
CA ALA A 66 2.63 -17.28 -5.29
C ALA A 66 2.61 -18.61 -4.53
N VAL A 67 2.21 -18.55 -3.27
CA VAL A 67 1.94 -19.66 -2.37
C VAL A 67 0.48 -19.57 -1.94
N ASP A 68 -0.21 -20.71 -1.86
CA ASP A 68 -1.55 -20.77 -1.25
C ASP A 68 -1.42 -20.45 0.24
N GLY A 69 -2.13 -19.43 0.71
CA GLY A 69 -2.17 -19.05 2.11
C GLY A 69 -2.76 -20.12 3.05
N ASN A 70 -3.44 -21.11 2.51
CA ASN A 70 -3.93 -22.28 3.24
C ASN A 70 -2.84 -23.36 3.41
N ASP A 71 -1.80 -23.33 2.61
CA ASP A 71 -0.62 -24.20 2.78
C ASP A 71 0.38 -23.52 3.74
N ARG A 72 0.23 -23.87 5.02
CA ARG A 72 1.07 -23.29 6.08
C ARG A 72 2.54 -23.60 5.90
N ASP A 73 2.89 -24.80 5.50
CA ASP A 73 4.30 -25.20 5.39
C ASP A 73 4.99 -24.43 4.26
N ALA A 74 4.34 -24.29 3.11
CA ALA A 74 4.83 -23.49 2.01
C ALA A 74 4.92 -21.99 2.38
N ALA A 75 3.96 -21.44 3.13
CA ALA A 75 4.01 -20.07 3.62
C ALA A 75 5.16 -19.83 4.60
N VAL A 76 5.40 -20.76 5.51
CA VAL A 76 6.52 -20.72 6.48
C VAL A 76 7.87 -20.76 5.76
N GLU A 77 8.03 -21.66 4.79
CA GLU A 77 9.28 -21.74 4.01
C GLU A 77 9.52 -20.45 3.19
N ALA A 78 8.46 -19.86 2.62
CA ALA A 78 8.59 -18.56 1.96
C ALA A 78 9.06 -17.46 2.93
N LEU A 79 8.48 -17.41 4.15
CA LEU A 79 8.84 -16.44 5.17
C LEU A 79 10.25 -16.67 5.71
N LYS A 80 10.71 -17.91 5.84
CA LYS A 80 12.08 -18.24 6.22
C LYS A 80 13.10 -17.70 5.21
N ALA A 81 12.79 -17.80 3.93
CA ALA A 81 13.65 -17.33 2.85
C ALA A 81 13.56 -15.81 2.59
N ALA A 82 12.63 -15.09 3.23
CA ALA A 82 12.39 -13.68 2.99
C ALA A 82 13.48 -12.77 3.57
N ASP A 83 13.90 -11.79 2.80
CA ASP A 83 14.71 -10.65 3.27
C ASP A 83 13.83 -9.52 3.81
N ILE A 84 12.61 -9.39 3.27
CA ILE A 84 11.60 -8.41 3.66
C ILE A 84 10.20 -8.98 3.39
N ALA A 85 9.21 -8.55 4.18
CA ALA A 85 7.82 -8.91 3.95
C ALA A 85 6.91 -7.67 3.93
N ALA A 86 5.69 -7.83 3.40
CA ALA A 86 4.67 -6.79 3.42
C ALA A 86 3.26 -7.38 3.59
N THR A 87 2.33 -6.59 4.15
CA THR A 87 0.90 -6.91 4.18
C THR A 87 0.14 -6.05 3.17
N CYS A 88 -0.77 -6.66 2.41
CA CYS A 88 -1.65 -6.00 1.44
C CYS A 88 -2.99 -6.74 1.36
N VAL A 89 -3.53 -7.16 2.50
CA VAL A 89 -4.75 -8.00 2.58
C VAL A 89 -6.01 -7.22 2.93
N GLY A 90 -5.86 -5.96 3.32
CA GLY A 90 -6.92 -5.12 3.88
C GLY A 90 -7.02 -5.26 5.41
N ALA A 91 -7.30 -4.15 6.10
CA ALA A 91 -7.29 -4.07 7.56
C ALA A 91 -8.13 -5.16 8.25
N LYS A 92 -9.30 -5.51 7.69
CA LYS A 92 -10.18 -6.54 8.24
C LYS A 92 -9.61 -7.96 8.13
N ALA A 93 -8.67 -8.18 7.21
CA ALA A 93 -8.10 -9.49 6.91
C ALA A 93 -6.75 -9.75 7.59
N ILE A 94 -6.12 -8.75 8.20
CA ILE A 94 -4.81 -8.90 8.89
C ILE A 94 -4.80 -10.06 9.87
N LYS A 95 -5.83 -10.24 10.67
CA LYS A 95 -5.93 -11.33 11.66
C LYS A 95 -5.79 -12.73 11.04
N TYR A 96 -6.17 -12.90 9.77
CA TYR A 96 -6.12 -14.21 9.10
C TYR A 96 -4.72 -14.59 8.60
N ILE A 97 -3.80 -13.64 8.47
CA ILE A 97 -2.41 -13.95 8.12
C ILE A 97 -1.55 -14.30 9.33
N ILE A 98 -2.00 -13.97 10.55
CA ILE A 98 -1.23 -14.15 11.79
C ILE A 98 -0.78 -15.60 12.01
N PRO A 99 -1.60 -16.64 11.75
CA PRO A 99 -1.14 -18.03 11.92
C PRO A 99 0.09 -18.38 11.06
N ASN A 100 0.15 -17.88 9.81
CA ASN A 100 1.30 -18.08 8.93
C ASN A 100 2.48 -17.19 9.34
N LEU A 101 2.20 -15.92 9.62
CA LEU A 101 3.23 -14.96 10.02
C LEU A 101 3.92 -15.39 11.32
N SER A 102 3.16 -15.74 12.36
CA SER A 102 3.73 -16.18 13.65
C SER A 102 4.51 -17.48 13.52
N ALA A 103 4.02 -18.45 12.73
CA ALA A 103 4.77 -19.69 12.48
C ALA A 103 6.09 -19.41 11.72
N GLY A 104 6.06 -18.49 10.74
CA GLY A 104 7.27 -18.06 10.03
C GLY A 104 8.29 -17.37 10.95
N ILE A 105 7.83 -16.49 11.85
CA ILE A 105 8.69 -15.83 12.85
C ILE A 105 9.35 -16.87 13.77
N LYS A 106 8.56 -17.81 14.33
CA LYS A 106 9.07 -18.91 15.17
C LYS A 106 10.11 -19.75 14.45
N ALA A 107 9.84 -20.11 13.19
CA ALA A 107 10.75 -20.89 12.38
C ALA A 107 12.07 -20.15 12.09
N ARG A 108 12.01 -18.82 11.85
CA ARG A 108 13.20 -17.97 11.67
C ARG A 108 14.02 -17.89 12.97
N TYR A 109 13.37 -17.66 14.10
CA TYR A 109 13.99 -17.60 15.41
C TYR A 109 14.72 -18.91 15.75
N ALA A 110 14.03 -20.03 15.61
CA ALA A 110 14.60 -21.36 15.84
C ALA A 110 15.79 -21.68 14.93
N ALA A 111 15.82 -21.14 13.72
CA ALA A 111 16.91 -21.31 12.75
C ALA A 111 18.03 -20.26 12.88
N GLY A 112 17.95 -19.33 13.82
CA GLY A 112 18.92 -18.24 13.99
C GLY A 112 19.00 -17.29 12.79
N ILE A 113 17.90 -17.13 12.05
CA ILE A 113 17.82 -16.22 10.90
C ILE A 113 17.60 -14.79 11.42
N LYS A 114 18.23 -13.81 10.76
CA LYS A 114 18.08 -12.38 11.11
C LYS A 114 16.61 -11.95 11.20
N PRO A 115 16.28 -10.90 11.99
CA PRO A 115 14.94 -10.37 12.09
C PRO A 115 14.31 -10.04 10.72
N LEU A 116 12.99 -10.18 10.62
CA LEU A 116 12.22 -9.87 9.42
C LEU A 116 11.58 -8.49 9.57
N ASN A 117 11.69 -7.62 8.58
CA ASN A 117 10.91 -6.39 8.53
C ASN A 117 9.62 -6.62 7.73
N LEU A 118 8.48 -6.30 8.34
CA LEU A 118 7.15 -6.38 7.76
C LEU A 118 6.63 -4.97 7.47
N LEU A 119 6.55 -4.60 6.20
CA LEU A 119 5.91 -3.36 5.77
C LEU A 119 4.39 -3.50 5.90
N ILE A 120 3.76 -2.66 6.70
CA ILE A 120 2.31 -2.69 6.93
C ILE A 120 1.66 -1.76 5.92
N CYS A 121 1.13 -2.32 4.82
CA CYS A 121 0.54 -1.54 3.72
C CYS A 121 -0.99 -1.56 3.78
N GLU A 122 -1.52 -1.31 4.97
CA GLU A 122 -2.94 -1.33 5.25
C GLU A 122 -3.47 0.08 5.54
N ASN A 123 -4.76 0.30 5.28
CA ASN A 123 -5.41 1.56 5.66
C ASN A 123 -5.96 1.44 7.10
N LEU A 124 -5.06 1.45 8.07
CA LEU A 124 -5.34 1.30 9.48
C LEU A 124 -4.41 2.22 10.27
N MET A 125 -4.97 3.00 11.20
CA MET A 125 -4.18 3.82 12.12
C MET A 125 -3.58 2.96 13.22
N ASP A 126 -2.37 3.31 13.69
CA ASP A 126 -1.61 2.56 14.70
C ASP A 126 -1.56 1.06 14.39
N ALA A 127 -1.38 0.72 13.11
CA ALA A 127 -1.43 -0.67 12.63
C ALA A 127 -0.31 -1.52 13.23
N ASP A 128 0.84 -0.93 13.51
CA ASP A 128 1.98 -1.54 14.18
C ASP A 128 1.62 -1.99 15.58
N LYS A 129 1.00 -1.12 16.38
CA LYS A 129 0.55 -1.43 17.75
C LYS A 129 -0.55 -2.49 17.75
N TYR A 130 -1.54 -2.35 16.86
CA TYR A 130 -2.60 -3.33 16.73
C TYR A 130 -2.05 -4.72 16.38
N ILE A 131 -1.13 -4.82 15.42
CA ILE A 131 -0.51 -6.10 15.05
C ILE A 131 0.37 -6.64 16.18
N HIS A 132 1.14 -5.78 16.83
CA HIS A 132 2.01 -6.17 17.95
C HIS A 132 1.19 -6.66 19.15
N ASP A 133 0.36 -5.77 19.71
CA ASP A 133 -0.25 -5.98 21.03
C ASP A 133 -1.44 -6.96 20.96
N GLU A 134 -2.29 -6.82 19.94
CA GLU A 134 -3.53 -7.58 19.87
C GLU A 134 -3.38 -8.91 19.11
N LEU A 135 -2.43 -9.01 18.17
CA LEU A 135 -2.36 -10.15 17.29
C LEU A 135 -1.12 -11.02 17.48
N LEU A 136 0.07 -10.46 17.69
CA LEU A 136 1.32 -11.22 17.81
C LEU A 136 1.70 -11.53 19.25
N ALA A 137 1.57 -10.58 20.18
CA ALA A 137 1.91 -10.79 21.58
C ALA A 137 1.16 -11.96 22.25
N PRO A 138 -0.12 -12.26 21.90
CA PRO A 138 -0.78 -13.44 22.44
C PRO A 138 -0.23 -14.79 21.97
N VAL A 139 0.56 -14.82 20.88
CA VAL A 139 0.99 -16.06 20.22
C VAL A 139 2.50 -16.22 20.08
N LEU A 140 3.27 -15.18 20.37
CA LEU A 140 4.75 -15.15 20.33
C LEU A 140 5.35 -14.87 21.71
N SER A 141 6.55 -15.38 21.98
CA SER A 141 7.33 -14.97 23.14
C SER A 141 7.96 -13.58 22.94
N THR A 142 8.46 -12.97 24.00
CA THR A 142 9.16 -11.68 23.92
C THR A 142 10.35 -11.73 22.97
N GLU A 143 11.14 -12.81 23.02
CA GLU A 143 12.29 -13.01 22.16
C GLU A 143 11.91 -13.22 20.70
N GLU A 144 10.78 -13.89 20.45
CA GLU A 144 10.22 -14.05 19.09
C GLU A 144 9.68 -12.73 18.54
N LEU A 145 9.04 -11.90 19.38
CA LEU A 145 8.57 -10.56 18.99
C LEU A 145 9.73 -9.63 18.62
N GLU A 146 10.90 -9.79 19.23
CA GLU A 146 12.09 -9.05 18.84
C GLU A 146 12.61 -9.39 17.44
N GLN A 147 12.15 -10.52 16.85
CA GLN A 147 12.57 -10.96 15.51
C GLN A 147 11.74 -10.31 14.39
N ILE A 148 10.82 -9.40 14.70
CA ILE A 148 10.06 -8.70 13.68
C ILE A 148 10.12 -7.18 13.86
N GLY A 149 10.39 -6.46 12.77
CA GLY A 149 10.19 -5.02 12.66
C GLY A 149 8.81 -4.76 12.03
N LEU A 150 7.92 -4.10 12.76
CA LEU A 150 6.59 -3.72 12.27
C LEU A 150 6.66 -2.31 11.70
N VAL A 151 6.86 -2.22 10.40
CA VAL A 151 7.17 -0.96 9.71
C VAL A 151 5.90 -0.37 9.12
N GLU A 152 5.38 0.69 9.74
CA GLU A 152 4.24 1.43 9.16
C GLU A 152 4.61 2.05 7.82
N THR A 153 3.62 2.11 6.92
CA THR A 153 3.77 2.74 5.62
C THR A 153 2.63 3.71 5.32
N SER A 154 2.88 4.68 4.45
CA SER A 154 1.85 5.59 3.96
C SER A 154 1.55 5.31 2.50
N VAL A 155 0.62 4.38 2.24
CA VAL A 155 0.18 4.03 0.88
C VAL A 155 -0.69 5.15 0.33
N GLY A 156 -0.12 5.91 -0.60
CA GLY A 156 -0.79 7.05 -1.25
C GLY A 156 -1.08 6.83 -2.73
N ARG A 157 -0.72 5.66 -3.30
CA ARG A 157 -1.03 5.30 -4.69
C ARG A 157 -2.49 4.91 -4.83
N MET A 158 -3.20 5.59 -5.74
CA MET A 158 -4.56 5.21 -6.09
C MET A 158 -4.54 4.07 -7.12
N VAL A 159 -5.33 3.05 -6.86
CA VAL A 159 -5.49 1.90 -7.75
C VAL A 159 -6.96 1.84 -8.15
N PRO A 160 -7.27 1.95 -9.46
CA PRO A 160 -8.65 1.88 -9.93
C PRO A 160 -9.38 0.63 -9.44
N VAL A 161 -10.68 0.74 -9.28
CA VAL A 161 -11.52 -0.43 -8.99
C VAL A 161 -11.35 -1.42 -10.14
N PRO A 162 -10.99 -2.68 -9.86
CA PRO A 162 -10.76 -3.68 -10.89
C PRO A 162 -12.05 -3.91 -11.68
N LYS A 163 -11.95 -3.83 -12.99
CA LYS A 163 -13.01 -4.28 -13.90
C LYS A 163 -12.77 -5.74 -14.25
N PRO A 164 -13.82 -6.54 -14.45
CA PRO A 164 -13.64 -7.88 -14.98
C PRO A 164 -12.78 -7.86 -16.26
N PRO A 165 -11.83 -8.77 -16.40
CA PRO A 165 -11.00 -8.81 -17.61
C PRO A 165 -11.89 -9.07 -18.83
N LYS A 166 -11.60 -8.36 -19.92
CA LYS A 166 -12.24 -8.60 -21.22
C LYS A 166 -11.74 -9.93 -21.78
N GLU A 167 -12.51 -10.48 -22.72
CA GLU A 167 -12.08 -11.69 -23.45
C GLU A 167 -10.69 -11.48 -24.07
N GLY A 168 -9.76 -12.41 -23.81
CA GLY A 168 -8.37 -12.33 -24.26
C GLY A 168 -7.42 -11.48 -23.41
N GLU A 169 -7.93 -10.71 -22.42
CA GLU A 169 -7.06 -9.97 -21.49
C GLU A 169 -6.43 -10.90 -20.44
N ASN A 170 -5.22 -10.54 -20.01
CA ASN A 170 -4.57 -11.23 -18.90
C ASN A 170 -5.34 -10.91 -17.59
N PRO A 171 -5.91 -11.92 -16.89
CA PRO A 171 -6.67 -11.69 -15.65
C PRO A 171 -5.82 -11.18 -14.48
N LEU A 172 -4.49 -11.26 -14.57
CA LEU A 172 -3.58 -10.64 -13.60
C LEU A 172 -3.28 -9.17 -13.90
N LYS A 173 -3.79 -8.62 -15.03
CA LYS A 173 -3.64 -7.20 -15.37
C LYS A 173 -4.11 -6.33 -14.21
N ILE A 174 -3.30 -5.34 -13.86
CA ILE A 174 -3.64 -4.35 -12.85
C ILE A 174 -3.39 -2.95 -13.42
N ALA A 175 -4.33 -2.05 -13.24
CA ALA A 175 -4.18 -0.64 -13.59
C ALA A 175 -3.80 0.16 -12.34
N VAL A 176 -2.92 1.15 -12.49
CA VAL A 176 -2.47 2.02 -11.42
C VAL A 176 -2.19 3.42 -11.96
N GLU A 177 -2.25 4.42 -11.10
CA GLU A 177 -1.74 5.75 -11.45
C GLU A 177 -0.19 5.79 -11.46
N GLU A 178 0.36 6.87 -12.00
CA GLU A 178 1.82 7.05 -12.10
C GLU A 178 2.50 7.24 -10.73
N TYR A 179 1.82 7.85 -9.75
CA TYR A 179 2.38 8.05 -8.41
C TYR A 179 2.79 6.72 -7.78
N GLY A 180 4.03 6.62 -7.33
CA GLY A 180 4.58 5.35 -6.83
C GLY A 180 5.55 5.51 -5.65
N VAL A 181 5.42 6.59 -4.85
CA VAL A 181 6.26 6.82 -3.66
C VAL A 181 5.64 6.15 -2.44
N LEU A 182 6.45 5.36 -1.71
CA LEU A 182 6.09 4.67 -0.49
C LEU A 182 6.92 5.19 0.69
N PRO A 183 6.40 6.12 1.49
CA PRO A 183 7.00 6.46 2.77
C PRO A 183 6.89 5.29 3.75
N VAL A 184 7.97 5.04 4.52
CA VAL A 184 8.06 3.97 5.50
C VAL A 184 8.68 4.48 6.80
N ASP A 185 8.26 3.92 7.94
CA ASP A 185 8.83 4.27 9.23
C ASP A 185 10.27 3.76 9.37
N LYS A 186 11.21 4.70 9.30
CA LYS A 186 12.64 4.39 9.44
C LYS A 186 12.98 3.80 10.81
N ALA A 187 12.31 4.24 11.87
CA ALA A 187 12.64 3.86 13.24
C ALA A 187 12.22 2.41 13.59
N ALA A 188 11.22 1.87 12.88
CA ALA A 188 10.68 0.53 13.14
C ALA A 188 11.50 -0.59 12.49
N PHE A 189 12.47 -0.28 11.63
CA PHE A 189 13.32 -1.31 11.01
C PHE A 189 14.23 -1.98 12.02
N LYS A 190 14.31 -3.30 11.96
CA LYS A 190 15.33 -4.10 12.62
C LYS A 190 16.51 -4.25 11.65
N GLY A 191 17.66 -3.67 12.01
CA GLY A 191 18.87 -3.68 11.17
C GLY A 191 18.87 -2.58 10.09
N GLU A 192 19.49 -2.87 8.96
CA GLU A 192 19.64 -1.90 7.87
C GLU A 192 18.33 -1.70 7.09
N VAL A 193 18.07 -0.43 6.77
CA VAL A 193 16.93 -0.07 5.89
C VAL A 193 17.34 -0.32 4.44
N PRO A 194 16.59 -1.14 3.67
CA PRO A 194 16.96 -1.44 2.30
C PRO A 194 16.81 -0.21 1.39
N GLU A 195 17.79 0.01 0.53
CA GLU A 195 17.71 1.05 -0.51
C GLU A 195 16.86 0.54 -1.68
N ILE A 196 15.62 1.00 -1.74
CA ILE A 196 14.67 0.68 -2.82
C ILE A 196 14.18 1.97 -3.44
N LYS A 197 14.29 2.10 -4.74
CA LYS A 197 13.79 3.27 -5.48
C LYS A 197 12.32 3.53 -5.13
N ASN A 198 11.98 4.77 -4.82
CA ASN A 198 10.65 5.24 -4.40
C ASN A 198 10.19 4.77 -3.00
N VAL A 199 10.97 4.02 -2.26
CA VAL A 199 10.77 3.84 -0.82
C VAL A 199 11.48 4.98 -0.09
N VAL A 200 10.76 5.70 0.78
CA VAL A 200 11.26 6.88 1.49
C VAL A 200 11.23 6.62 3.00
N PRO A 201 12.36 6.18 3.58
CA PRO A 201 12.46 6.03 5.03
C PRO A 201 12.45 7.39 5.71
N PHE A 202 11.60 7.55 6.72
CA PHE A 202 11.44 8.82 7.43
C PHE A 202 11.14 8.61 8.92
N ALA A 203 11.61 9.51 9.76
CA ALA A 203 11.27 9.58 11.19
C ALA A 203 11.23 11.05 11.64
N PRO A 204 10.23 11.45 12.45
CA PRO A 204 9.16 10.66 13.03
C PRO A 204 8.05 10.35 11.99
N PHE A 205 7.59 9.09 11.92
CA PHE A 205 6.69 8.64 10.85
C PHE A 205 5.27 9.20 10.93
N HIS A 206 4.84 9.63 12.10
CA HIS A 206 3.55 10.32 12.30
C HIS A 206 3.34 11.51 11.34
N TYR A 207 4.40 12.16 10.90
CA TYR A 207 4.34 13.19 9.87
C TYR A 207 3.67 12.68 8.57
N TYR A 208 4.05 11.50 8.10
CA TYR A 208 3.47 10.93 6.86
C TYR A 208 2.05 10.39 7.07
N ILE A 209 1.75 9.86 8.25
CA ILE A 209 0.38 9.45 8.62
C ILE A 209 -0.54 10.67 8.61
N GLU A 210 -0.19 11.73 9.33
CA GLU A 210 -1.01 12.94 9.39
C GLU A 210 -1.06 13.68 8.04
N ARG A 211 0.02 13.71 7.28
CA ARG A 211 0.02 14.26 5.92
C ARG A 211 -0.99 13.55 5.03
N LYS A 212 -1.04 12.21 5.07
CA LYS A 212 -2.04 11.44 4.34
C LYS A 212 -3.45 11.76 4.85
N LEU A 213 -3.65 11.76 6.15
CA LEU A 213 -4.97 11.92 6.75
C LEU A 213 -5.55 13.32 6.50
N PHE A 214 -4.76 14.37 6.79
CA PHE A 214 -5.23 15.75 6.79
C PHE A 214 -5.02 16.50 5.46
N ILE A 215 -4.26 15.97 4.52
CA ILE A 215 -4.17 16.57 3.17
C ILE A 215 -4.87 15.66 2.17
N HIS A 216 -4.43 14.40 2.03
CA HIS A 216 -4.96 13.50 1.00
C HIS A 216 -6.41 13.07 1.30
N ASN A 217 -6.63 12.38 2.42
CA ASN A 217 -7.94 11.80 2.73
C ASN A 217 -8.98 12.90 2.95
N MET A 218 -8.64 13.94 3.70
CA MET A 218 -9.53 15.09 3.95
C MET A 218 -9.92 15.80 2.65
N GLY A 219 -8.94 16.09 1.77
CA GLY A 219 -9.24 16.73 0.49
C GLY A 219 -10.10 15.86 -0.42
N HIS A 220 -9.86 14.55 -0.42
CA HIS A 220 -10.66 13.58 -1.14
C HIS A 220 -12.10 13.49 -0.59
N ALA A 221 -12.25 13.51 0.75
CA ALA A 221 -13.54 13.52 1.41
C ALA A 221 -14.37 14.76 1.05
N ILE A 222 -13.78 15.95 1.12
CA ILE A 222 -14.46 17.20 0.73
C ILE A 222 -14.91 17.12 -0.73
N CYS A 223 -14.03 16.63 -1.62
CA CYS A 223 -14.35 16.45 -3.03
C CYS A 223 -15.53 15.49 -3.24
N ALA A 224 -15.57 14.37 -2.49
CA ALA A 224 -16.64 13.39 -2.56
C ALA A 224 -17.97 13.94 -2.02
N TYR A 225 -17.99 14.58 -0.85
CA TYR A 225 -19.20 15.14 -0.25
C TYR A 225 -19.80 16.25 -1.10
N LEU A 226 -18.99 17.20 -1.56
CA LEU A 226 -19.49 18.29 -2.41
C LEU A 226 -19.90 17.79 -3.79
N GLY A 227 -19.18 16.80 -4.33
CA GLY A 227 -19.54 16.17 -5.59
C GLY A 227 -20.90 15.48 -5.52
N ASP A 228 -21.15 14.72 -4.46
CA ASP A 228 -22.43 14.03 -4.23
C ASP A 228 -23.60 15.05 -4.12
N ILE A 229 -23.42 16.13 -3.34
CA ILE A 229 -24.41 17.22 -3.23
C ILE A 229 -24.72 17.86 -4.58
N LEU A 230 -23.73 17.99 -5.46
CA LEU A 230 -23.88 18.56 -6.80
C LEU A 230 -24.33 17.53 -7.86
N GLY A 231 -24.50 16.26 -7.50
CA GLY A 231 -24.95 15.19 -8.37
C GLY A 231 -23.86 14.64 -9.29
N HIS A 232 -22.58 14.81 -8.96
CA HIS A 232 -21.50 14.21 -9.71
C HIS A 232 -21.29 12.73 -9.31
N GLU A 233 -21.16 11.88 -10.31
CA GLU A 233 -20.87 10.46 -10.11
C GLU A 233 -19.39 10.23 -9.76
N TYR A 234 -18.48 10.98 -10.40
CA TYR A 234 -17.02 10.75 -10.29
C TYR A 234 -16.29 11.90 -9.60
N ILE A 235 -15.27 11.54 -8.83
CA ILE A 235 -14.36 12.49 -8.16
C ILE A 235 -13.72 13.46 -9.18
N CYS A 236 -13.37 12.96 -10.38
CA CYS A 236 -12.77 13.79 -11.42
C CYS A 236 -13.72 14.88 -11.93
N ASP A 237 -15.03 14.63 -11.96
CA ASP A 237 -16.02 15.64 -12.34
C ASP A 237 -16.23 16.64 -11.21
N SER A 238 -16.28 16.13 -9.97
CA SER A 238 -16.39 16.97 -8.78
C SER A 238 -15.22 17.97 -8.66
N ILE A 239 -13.95 17.50 -8.77
CA ILE A 239 -12.79 18.40 -8.65
C ILE A 239 -12.62 19.33 -9.85
N ALA A 240 -13.27 19.05 -10.98
CA ALA A 240 -13.31 19.95 -12.13
C ALA A 240 -14.18 21.19 -11.88
N GLU A 241 -15.17 21.11 -10.98
CA GLU A 241 -16.00 22.23 -10.57
C GLU A 241 -15.16 23.29 -9.83
N PRO A 242 -15.17 24.57 -10.30
CA PRO A 242 -14.33 25.61 -9.70
C PRO A 242 -14.58 25.83 -8.21
N THR A 243 -15.84 25.75 -7.77
CA THR A 243 -16.22 25.94 -6.37
C THR A 243 -15.70 24.79 -5.50
N VAL A 244 -15.89 23.54 -5.92
CA VAL A 244 -15.37 22.36 -5.19
C VAL A 244 -13.86 22.41 -5.09
N ARG A 245 -13.20 22.70 -6.22
CA ARG A 245 -11.75 22.85 -6.26
C ARG A 245 -11.22 23.90 -5.30
N LEU A 246 -11.91 25.04 -5.19
CA LEU A 246 -11.56 26.12 -4.27
C LEU A 246 -11.67 25.66 -2.82
N PHE A 247 -12.75 24.99 -2.43
CA PHE A 247 -12.92 24.46 -1.06
C PHE A 247 -11.87 23.42 -0.72
N VAL A 248 -11.66 22.44 -1.61
CA VAL A 248 -10.63 21.38 -1.42
C VAL A 248 -9.26 22.01 -1.27
N HIS A 249 -8.89 22.94 -2.16
CA HIS A 249 -7.58 23.59 -2.12
C HIS A 249 -7.37 24.38 -0.81
N ASN A 250 -8.34 25.21 -0.40
CA ASN A 250 -8.23 26.01 0.82
C ASN A 250 -8.09 25.13 2.07
N ALA A 251 -8.90 24.07 2.20
CA ALA A 251 -8.80 23.14 3.32
C ALA A 251 -7.45 22.43 3.36
N MET A 252 -6.92 22.03 2.19
CA MET A 252 -5.56 21.46 2.11
C MET A 252 -4.49 22.48 2.51
N LEU A 253 -4.62 23.77 2.16
CA LEU A 253 -3.67 24.82 2.54
C LEU A 253 -3.63 25.03 4.06
N GLU A 254 -4.79 25.03 4.73
CA GLU A 254 -4.87 25.11 6.19
C GLU A 254 -4.13 23.94 6.84
N SER A 255 -4.38 22.70 6.36
CA SER A 255 -3.68 21.51 6.82
C SER A 255 -2.18 21.58 6.56
N CYS A 256 -1.74 22.06 5.40
CA CYS A 256 -0.32 22.26 5.10
C CYS A 256 0.34 23.23 6.08
N ALA A 257 -0.33 24.33 6.40
CA ALA A 257 0.18 25.32 7.36
C ALA A 257 0.29 24.71 8.77
N ALA A 258 -0.75 23.99 9.21
CA ALA A 258 -0.77 23.33 10.52
C ALA A 258 0.32 22.27 10.66
N LEU A 259 0.49 21.40 9.65
CA LEU A 259 1.54 20.37 9.65
C LEU A 259 2.94 20.95 9.57
N SER A 260 3.14 21.98 8.77
CA SER A 260 4.42 22.70 8.69
C SER A 260 4.83 23.27 10.05
N ALA A 261 3.88 23.90 10.75
CA ALA A 261 4.10 24.44 12.10
C ALA A 261 4.36 23.32 13.13
N LYS A 262 3.51 22.27 13.13
CA LYS A 262 3.61 21.15 14.09
C LYS A 262 4.96 20.44 14.01
N TYR A 263 5.43 20.16 12.80
CA TYR A 263 6.65 19.39 12.57
C TYR A 263 7.89 20.24 12.28
N SER A 264 7.75 21.56 12.33
CA SER A 264 8.84 22.51 12.00
C SER A 264 9.50 22.19 10.64
N THR A 265 8.68 21.80 9.65
CA THR A 265 9.13 21.42 8.30
C THR A 265 8.82 22.52 7.28
N PRO A 266 9.59 22.66 6.19
CA PRO A 266 9.26 23.60 5.14
C PRO A 266 7.87 23.35 4.57
N ILE A 267 7.07 24.41 4.39
CA ILE A 267 5.70 24.30 3.89
C ILE A 267 5.64 23.90 2.40
N LYS A 268 6.66 24.29 1.60
CA LYS A 268 6.64 24.11 0.15
C LYS A 268 6.42 22.65 -0.30
N PRO A 269 7.08 21.61 0.26
CA PRO A 269 6.82 20.23 -0.11
C PRO A 269 5.37 19.78 0.19
N LEU A 270 4.73 20.34 1.22
CA LEU A 270 3.33 20.06 1.54
C LEU A 270 2.39 20.70 0.51
N LEU A 271 2.68 21.94 0.10
CA LEU A 271 1.93 22.64 -0.96
C LEU A 271 2.05 21.92 -2.31
N ASP A 272 3.27 21.51 -2.68
CA ASP A 272 3.52 20.74 -3.90
C ASP A 272 2.73 19.42 -3.88
N HIS A 273 2.67 18.74 -2.72
CA HIS A 273 1.88 17.53 -2.52
C HIS A 273 0.37 17.79 -2.66
N ALA A 274 -0.15 18.87 -2.09
CA ALA A 274 -1.57 19.24 -2.22
C ALA A 274 -1.95 19.53 -3.68
N CYS A 275 -1.10 20.28 -4.40
CA CYS A 275 -1.30 20.54 -5.83
C CYS A 275 -1.28 19.26 -6.68
N ASP A 276 -0.34 18.33 -6.36
CA ASP A 276 -0.29 17.04 -7.04
C ASP A 276 -1.53 16.20 -6.78
N LEU A 277 -2.06 16.18 -5.57
CA LEU A 277 -3.31 15.48 -5.22
C LEU A 277 -4.50 16.02 -6.01
N ILE A 278 -4.67 17.34 -6.11
CA ILE A 278 -5.75 17.95 -6.89
C ILE A 278 -5.67 17.52 -8.36
N ARG A 279 -4.46 17.48 -8.94
CA ARG A 279 -4.23 16.97 -10.29
C ARG A 279 -4.63 15.50 -10.41
N ARG A 280 -4.27 14.66 -9.43
CA ARG A 280 -4.55 13.22 -9.39
C ARG A 280 -6.03 12.92 -9.21
N PHE A 281 -6.78 13.69 -8.40
CA PHE A 281 -8.22 13.59 -8.28
C PHE A 281 -8.94 13.84 -9.61
N GLY A 282 -8.37 14.68 -10.49
CA GLY A 282 -8.85 14.88 -11.85
C GLY A 282 -8.59 13.71 -12.82
N ASN A 283 -7.97 12.63 -12.39
CA ASN A 283 -7.66 11.49 -13.25
C ASN A 283 -8.90 10.59 -13.49
N ARG A 284 -9.59 10.80 -14.60
CA ARG A 284 -10.78 10.01 -14.99
C ARG A 284 -10.50 8.51 -15.17
N ALA A 285 -9.27 8.12 -15.52
CA ALA A 285 -8.91 6.72 -15.72
C ALA A 285 -8.96 5.89 -14.43
N LEU A 286 -8.97 6.54 -13.25
CA LEU A 286 -9.14 5.87 -11.95
C LEU A 286 -10.57 5.33 -11.77
N GLY A 287 -11.56 5.95 -12.39
CA GLY A 287 -12.97 5.56 -12.22
C GLY A 287 -13.45 5.69 -10.78
N ASP A 288 -12.86 6.60 -10.02
CA ASP A 288 -13.16 6.81 -8.61
C ASP A 288 -14.49 7.54 -8.46
N THR A 289 -15.45 6.94 -7.77
CA THR A 289 -16.80 7.48 -7.61
C THR A 289 -16.98 8.20 -6.28
N CYS A 290 -17.78 9.26 -6.26
CA CYS A 290 -18.14 9.95 -5.02
C CYS A 290 -18.76 8.98 -4.00
N ALA A 291 -19.69 8.12 -4.43
CA ALA A 291 -20.36 7.16 -3.56
C ALA A 291 -19.41 6.16 -2.92
N LEU A 292 -18.43 5.60 -3.66
CA LEU A 292 -17.44 4.67 -3.12
C LEU A 292 -16.53 5.38 -2.09
N SER A 293 -16.16 6.62 -2.38
CA SER A 293 -15.31 7.42 -1.51
C SER A 293 -15.99 7.73 -0.18
N LEU A 294 -17.31 7.99 -0.18
CA LEU A 294 -18.10 8.23 1.03
C LEU A 294 -18.19 7.00 1.96
N ILE A 295 -18.04 5.78 1.42
CA ILE A 295 -18.08 4.54 2.23
C ILE A 295 -16.73 4.27 2.92
N HIS A 296 -15.63 4.79 2.36
CA HIS A 296 -14.28 4.49 2.82
C HIS A 296 -13.64 5.59 3.68
N ILE A 297 -14.38 6.68 3.89
CA ILE A 297 -14.02 7.79 4.80
C ILE A 297 -14.79 7.60 6.12
#